data_7a1faebadf753adba6c57775db6ecf73
#
_entry.id   7a1faebadf753adba6c57775db6ecf73
#
_cell.length_a   1.000
_cell.length_b   1.000
_cell.length_c   1.000
_cell.angle_alpha   90.00
_cell.angle_beta   90.00
_cell.angle_gamma   90.00
#
_symmetry.space_group_name_H-M   'P 1'
#
loop_
_entity.id
_entity.type
_entity.pdbx_description
1 polymer ?
#
loop_
_entity_poly.entity_id
_entity_poly.type
_entity_poly.pdbx_seq_one_letter_code
_entity_poly.pdbx_strand_id
1 'polypeptide(L)'
;RVRFEMKSALSDLYQEELLAYASAVEQFSRLQKPTGTGTAVSRSCGSRVTVDLMLLEDVVSDIGLDVDACALGSASSAIVAEKAVGKTLDEISCLGQSIWCMLRDDGAVPTGDWKNFKFLAPAKILENRHQSICLIFDAIKKAGSIL
;
A
#
# COMPACT_ATOMS: atom_id res chain seq x y z
N ARG A 1 -28.70 -9.52 -10.99
CA ARG A 1 -28.56 -8.33 -10.17
C ARG A 1 -27.31 -8.28 -9.34
N VAL A 2 -27.04 -9.34 -8.62
CA VAL A 2 -25.79 -9.46 -7.86
C VAL A 2 -24.59 -9.34 -8.81
N ARG A 3 -24.69 -9.96 -9.96
CA ARG A 3 -23.65 -9.89 -10.99
C ARG A 3 -23.47 -8.45 -11.50
N PHE A 4 -24.55 -7.73 -11.68
CA PHE A 4 -24.52 -6.34 -12.12
C PHE A 4 -23.88 -5.43 -11.06
N GLU A 5 -24.25 -5.64 -9.79
CA GLU A 5 -23.69 -4.88 -8.68
C GLU A 5 -22.20 -5.13 -8.53
N MET A 6 -21.75 -6.37 -8.67
CA MET A 6 -20.30 -6.70 -8.65
C MET A 6 -19.56 -6.04 -9.79
N LYS A 7 -20.13 -6.03 -10.98
CA LYS A 7 -19.54 -5.39 -12.14
C LYS A 7 -19.40 -3.89 -11.93
N SER A 8 -20.42 -3.25 -11.34
CA SER A 8 -20.38 -1.84 -11.02
C SER A 8 -19.30 -1.53 -9.98
N ALA A 9 -19.22 -2.35 -8.92
CA ALA A 9 -18.20 -2.19 -7.89
C ALA A 9 -16.79 -2.38 -8.45
N LEU A 10 -16.60 -3.36 -9.34
CA LEU A 10 -15.31 -3.59 -10.00
C LEU A 10 -14.94 -2.43 -10.93
N SER A 11 -15.93 -1.86 -11.63
CA SER A 11 -15.70 -0.67 -12.47
C SER A 11 -15.25 0.52 -11.64
N ASP A 12 -15.88 0.71 -10.47
CA ASP A 12 -15.50 1.78 -9.54
C ASP A 12 -14.10 1.54 -8.99
N LEU A 13 -13.73 0.29 -8.74
CA LEU A 13 -12.42 -0.06 -8.19
C LEU A 13 -11.30 0.15 -9.21
N TYR A 14 -11.49 -0.37 -10.45
CA TYR A 14 -10.45 -0.33 -11.47
C TYR A 14 -10.55 0.91 -12.36
N GLN A 15 -10.81 2.05 -11.77
CA GLN A 15 -10.84 3.31 -12.50
C GLN A 15 -9.43 3.76 -12.88
N GLU A 16 -9.35 4.75 -13.76
CA GLU A 16 -8.09 5.22 -14.35
C GLU A 16 -7.04 5.62 -13.30
N GLU A 17 -7.48 6.29 -12.23
CA GLU A 17 -6.58 6.77 -11.18
C GLU A 17 -5.91 5.61 -10.45
N LEU A 18 -6.66 4.54 -10.16
CA LEU A 18 -6.09 3.35 -9.52
C LEU A 18 -5.05 2.70 -10.41
N LEU A 19 -5.37 2.53 -11.69
CA LEU A 19 -4.46 1.90 -12.65
C LEU A 19 -3.21 2.75 -12.87
N ALA A 20 -3.34 4.06 -12.82
CA ALA A 20 -2.20 4.97 -12.89
C ALA A 20 -1.26 4.76 -11.70
N TYR A 21 -1.80 4.62 -10.49
CA TYR A 21 -0.99 4.31 -9.32
C TYR A 21 -0.31 2.94 -9.43
N ALA A 22 -1.03 1.94 -9.90
CA ALA A 22 -0.45 0.61 -10.07
C ALA A 22 0.75 0.64 -11.02
N SER A 23 0.69 1.43 -12.09
CA SER A 23 1.81 1.60 -13.02
C SER A 23 2.93 2.44 -12.42
N ALA A 24 2.58 3.44 -11.62
CA ALA A 24 3.55 4.36 -11.03
C ALA A 24 4.50 3.68 -10.05
N VAL A 25 4.14 2.50 -9.53
CA VAL A 25 4.99 1.78 -8.59
C VAL A 25 6.38 1.49 -9.16
N GLU A 26 6.49 1.34 -10.45
CA GLU A 26 7.78 1.07 -11.12
C GLU A 26 8.74 2.25 -11.08
N GLN A 27 8.25 3.45 -10.78
CA GLN A 27 9.09 4.64 -10.65
C GLN A 27 9.90 4.65 -9.36
N PHE A 28 9.55 3.80 -8.39
CA PHE A 28 10.22 3.73 -7.10
C PHE A 28 11.24 2.59 -7.12
N SER A 29 12.44 2.87 -7.65
CA SER A 29 13.50 1.87 -7.76
C SER A 29 14.10 1.54 -6.39
N ARG A 30 14.73 0.37 -6.29
CA ARG A 30 15.48 -0.04 -5.10
C ARG A 30 16.58 0.97 -4.78
N LEU A 31 16.80 1.20 -3.49
CA LEU A 31 17.89 2.06 -3.01
C LEU A 31 19.19 1.26 -2.96
N GLN A 32 20.34 1.93 -3.19
CA GLN A 32 21.63 1.25 -3.20
C GLN A 32 22.14 0.91 -1.80
N LYS A 33 21.96 1.83 -0.84
CA LYS A 33 22.45 1.64 0.53
C LYS A 33 21.37 2.03 1.53
N PRO A 34 20.29 1.25 1.62
CA PRO A 34 19.20 1.60 2.55
C PRO A 34 19.62 1.42 3.99
N THR A 35 18.96 2.15 4.89
CA THR A 35 19.08 1.93 6.33
C THR A 35 18.51 0.56 6.71
N GLY A 36 17.41 0.17 6.08
CA GLY A 36 16.80 -1.12 6.28
C GLY A 36 16.01 -1.57 5.07
N THR A 37 15.83 -2.86 4.94
CA THR A 37 15.05 -3.50 3.88
C THR A 37 14.12 -4.53 4.49
N GLY A 38 12.88 -4.55 4.03
CA GLY A 38 11.89 -5.51 4.49
C GLY A 38 11.11 -6.09 3.32
N THR A 39 10.76 -7.37 3.43
CA THR A 39 9.95 -8.06 2.42
C THR A 39 8.76 -8.70 3.10
N ALA A 40 7.59 -8.49 2.52
CA ALA A 40 6.34 -9.13 2.96
C ALA A 40 5.72 -9.89 1.79
N VAL A 41 5.10 -11.02 2.08
CA VAL A 41 4.51 -11.91 1.09
C VAL A 41 3.09 -12.23 1.50
N SER A 42 2.17 -12.19 0.54
CA SER A 42 0.80 -12.66 0.74
C SER A 42 0.69 -14.09 0.24
N ARG A 43 0.37 -15.01 1.14
CA ARG A 43 0.22 -16.44 0.80
C ARG A 43 -1.00 -16.71 -0.07
N SER A 44 -2.05 -15.92 0.10
CA SER A 44 -3.32 -16.15 -0.59
C SER A 44 -3.25 -15.80 -2.07
N CYS A 45 -2.49 -14.80 -2.46
CA CYS A 45 -2.43 -14.34 -3.85
C CYS A 45 -1.00 -14.31 -4.42
N GLY A 46 0.00 -14.72 -3.64
CA GLY A 46 1.39 -14.77 -4.10
C GLY A 46 2.05 -13.42 -4.29
N SER A 47 1.44 -12.34 -3.81
CA SER A 47 2.04 -11.01 -3.90
C SER A 47 3.27 -10.89 -2.99
N ARG A 48 4.22 -10.09 -3.44
CA ARG A 48 5.44 -9.79 -2.69
C ARG A 48 5.76 -8.31 -2.81
N VAL A 49 6.10 -7.70 -1.68
CA VAL A 49 6.53 -6.30 -1.63
C VAL A 49 7.85 -6.25 -0.88
N THR A 50 8.86 -5.69 -1.50
CA THR A 50 10.15 -5.38 -0.86
C THR A 50 10.29 -3.88 -0.77
N VAL A 51 10.65 -3.38 0.41
CA VAL A 51 10.82 -1.96 0.67
C VAL A 51 12.23 -1.71 1.18
N ASP A 52 12.90 -0.73 0.58
CA ASP A 52 14.13 -0.14 1.11
C ASP A 52 13.78 1.20 1.74
N LEU A 53 14.26 1.45 2.95
CA LEU A 53 14.08 2.73 3.63
C LEU A 53 15.42 3.36 3.94
N MET A 54 15.54 4.66 3.66
CA MET A 54 16.52 5.51 4.32
C MET A 54 15.81 6.20 5.46
N LEU A 55 16.38 6.08 6.66
CA LEU A 55 15.78 6.64 7.87
C LEU A 55 16.72 7.65 8.48
N LEU A 56 16.17 8.78 8.90
CA LEU A 56 16.84 9.76 9.73
C LEU A 56 16.12 9.70 11.07
N GLU A 57 16.69 8.97 12.01
CA GLU A 57 16.01 8.52 13.23
C GLU A 57 14.82 7.65 12.83
N ASP A 58 13.60 7.99 13.20
CA ASP A 58 12.39 7.23 12.82
C ASP A 58 11.62 7.85 11.65
N VAL A 59 12.21 8.86 10.98
CA VAL A 59 11.58 9.56 9.86
C VAL A 59 12.12 9.03 8.54
N VAL A 60 11.23 8.72 7.63
CA VAL A 60 11.60 8.26 6.28
C VAL A 60 12.20 9.41 5.50
N SER A 61 13.45 9.26 5.04
CA SER A 61 14.12 10.25 4.19
C SER A 61 14.18 9.83 2.73
N ASP A 62 14.04 8.54 2.44
CA ASP A 62 13.92 8.03 1.07
C ASP A 62 13.30 6.65 1.11
N ILE A 63 12.70 6.24 0.00
CA ILE A 63 12.03 4.95 -0.12
C ILE A 63 12.26 4.35 -1.50
N GLY A 64 12.54 3.05 -1.54
CA GLY A 64 12.63 2.28 -2.77
C GLY A 64 11.75 1.05 -2.68
N LEU A 65 11.31 0.55 -3.82
CA LEU A 65 10.35 -0.56 -3.90
C LEU A 65 10.77 -1.59 -4.94
N ASP A 66 10.41 -2.84 -4.65
CA ASP A 66 10.32 -3.91 -5.65
C ASP A 66 9.00 -4.63 -5.37
N VAL A 67 8.02 -4.43 -6.23
CA VAL A 67 6.66 -4.91 -6.02
C VAL A 67 6.28 -5.91 -7.11
N ASP A 68 5.89 -7.11 -6.67
CA ASP A 68 5.33 -8.15 -7.53
C ASP A 68 3.96 -8.49 -6.97
N ALA A 69 2.95 -7.73 -7.40
CA ALA A 69 1.60 -7.79 -6.83
C ALA A 69 0.55 -7.48 -7.88
N CYS A 70 -0.70 -7.78 -7.54
CA CYS A 70 -1.83 -7.38 -8.38
C CYS A 70 -1.95 -5.85 -8.41
N ALA A 71 -2.82 -5.35 -9.28
CA ALA A 71 -3.03 -3.90 -9.43
C ALA A 71 -3.36 -3.21 -8.10
N LEU A 72 -4.11 -3.88 -7.22
CA LEU A 72 -4.52 -3.29 -5.93
C LEU A 72 -3.33 -3.14 -4.98
N GLY A 73 -2.51 -4.18 -4.86
CA GLY A 73 -1.31 -4.13 -4.02
C GLY A 73 -0.27 -3.17 -4.58
N SER A 74 -0.13 -3.13 -5.90
CA SER A 74 0.79 -2.20 -6.57
C SER A 74 0.35 -0.76 -6.37
N ALA A 75 -0.95 -0.47 -6.52
CA ALA A 75 -1.49 0.87 -6.31
C ALA A 75 -1.31 1.32 -4.86
N SER A 76 -1.62 0.46 -3.90
CA SER A 76 -1.42 0.74 -2.47
C SER A 76 0.03 1.11 -2.18
N SER A 77 0.96 0.32 -2.71
CA SER A 77 2.40 0.56 -2.53
C SER A 77 2.82 1.91 -3.08
N ALA A 78 2.34 2.27 -4.27
CA ALA A 78 2.66 3.56 -4.90
C ALA A 78 2.06 4.73 -4.12
N ILE A 79 0.83 4.61 -3.64
CA ILE A 79 0.17 5.66 -2.85
C ILE A 79 0.98 5.95 -1.58
N VAL A 80 1.43 4.90 -0.89
CA VAL A 80 2.25 5.07 0.32
C VAL A 80 3.59 5.70 -0.04
N ALA A 81 4.28 5.17 -1.06
CA ALA A 81 5.62 5.64 -1.42
C ALA A 81 5.62 7.10 -1.84
N GLU A 82 4.56 7.55 -2.50
CA GLU A 82 4.44 8.95 -2.97
C GLU A 82 4.54 9.97 -1.82
N LYS A 83 4.03 9.60 -0.64
CA LYS A 83 3.94 10.52 0.51
C LYS A 83 4.72 10.07 1.73
N ALA A 84 5.48 8.98 1.61
CA ALA A 84 6.19 8.40 2.77
C ALA A 84 7.32 9.29 3.29
N VAL A 85 8.04 9.97 2.40
CA VAL A 85 9.17 10.81 2.79
C VAL A 85 8.67 11.94 3.71
N GLY A 86 9.31 12.09 4.86
CA GLY A 86 8.92 13.06 5.87
C GLY A 86 7.96 12.52 6.92
N LYS A 87 7.49 11.28 6.78
CA LYS A 87 6.60 10.64 7.75
C LYS A 87 7.41 9.78 8.72
N THR A 88 6.92 9.68 9.95
CA THR A 88 7.51 8.75 10.91
C THR A 88 7.02 7.33 10.65
N LEU A 89 7.77 6.35 11.13
CA LEU A 89 7.35 4.95 11.07
C LEU A 89 6.02 4.73 11.80
N ASP A 90 5.81 5.43 12.91
CA ASP A 90 4.55 5.34 13.66
C ASP A 90 3.37 5.87 12.87
N GLU A 91 3.54 7.00 12.17
CA GLU A 91 2.49 7.55 11.31
C GLU A 91 2.08 6.55 10.22
N ILE A 92 3.07 5.90 9.61
CA ILE A 92 2.80 4.92 8.55
C ILE A 92 2.14 3.66 9.15
N SER A 93 2.56 3.23 10.34
CA SER A 93 1.94 2.10 11.02
C SER A 93 0.48 2.38 11.36
N CYS A 94 0.18 3.57 11.86
CA CYS A 94 -1.20 3.99 12.14
C CYS A 94 -2.03 4.04 10.85
N LEU A 95 -1.45 4.51 9.76
CA LEU A 95 -2.12 4.47 8.46
C LEU A 95 -2.48 3.05 8.07
N GLY A 96 -1.54 2.11 8.24
CA GLY A 96 -1.79 0.70 7.93
C GLY A 96 -2.99 0.13 8.69
N GLN A 97 -3.12 0.46 9.97
CA GLN A 97 -4.27 0.07 10.77
C GLN A 97 -5.57 0.70 10.24
N SER A 98 -5.51 1.98 9.87
CA SER A 98 -6.68 2.69 9.30
C SER A 98 -7.13 2.06 7.98
N ILE A 99 -6.18 1.68 7.12
CA ILE A 99 -6.51 1.05 5.85
C ILE A 99 -7.13 -0.33 6.07
N TRP A 100 -6.59 -1.11 7.01
CA TRP A 100 -7.18 -2.40 7.35
C TRP A 100 -8.62 -2.24 7.83
N CYS A 101 -8.87 -1.26 8.70
CA CYS A 101 -10.22 -0.96 9.19
C CYS A 101 -11.14 -0.49 8.07
N MET A 102 -10.64 0.35 7.14
CA MET A 102 -11.41 0.78 5.99
C MET A 102 -11.91 -0.40 5.16
N LEU A 103 -11.04 -1.39 4.96
CA LEU A 103 -11.37 -2.56 4.14
C LEU A 103 -12.23 -3.59 4.87
N ARG A 104 -11.97 -3.82 6.16
CA ARG A 104 -12.57 -4.93 6.91
C ARG A 104 -13.75 -4.52 7.77
N ASP A 105 -13.72 -3.32 8.32
CA ASP A 105 -14.69 -2.85 9.31
C ASP A 105 -15.48 -1.64 8.83
N ASP A 106 -15.47 -1.37 7.53
CA ASP A 106 -16.16 -0.23 6.93
C ASP A 106 -15.71 1.10 7.55
N GLY A 107 -14.44 1.19 7.91
CA GLY A 107 -13.87 2.40 8.48
C GLY A 107 -13.77 3.53 7.46
N ALA A 108 -13.52 4.73 7.96
CA ALA A 108 -13.45 5.92 7.12
C ALA A 108 -12.22 5.89 6.21
N VAL A 109 -12.35 6.53 5.04
CA VAL A 109 -11.22 6.80 4.15
C VAL A 109 -10.32 7.84 4.84
N PRO A 110 -8.98 7.63 4.82
CA PRO A 110 -8.08 8.63 5.38
C PRO A 110 -8.20 9.98 4.70
N THR A 111 -7.86 11.03 5.43
CA THR A 111 -7.85 12.41 4.93
C THR A 111 -6.41 12.91 4.76
N GLY A 112 -6.26 14.13 4.26
CA GLY A 112 -4.96 14.77 4.09
C GLY A 112 -4.11 14.08 3.03
N ASP A 113 -2.85 13.84 3.34
CA ASP A 113 -1.89 13.23 2.40
C ASP A 113 -2.28 11.83 1.94
N TRP A 114 -3.12 11.15 2.69
CA TRP A 114 -3.52 9.77 2.43
C TRP A 114 -4.90 9.63 1.79
N LYS A 115 -5.49 10.74 1.37
CA LYS A 115 -6.85 10.77 0.80
C LYS A 115 -7.01 9.90 -0.44
N ASN A 116 -5.90 9.62 -1.16
CA ASN A 116 -5.95 8.84 -2.39
C ASN A 116 -6.23 7.35 -2.14
N PHE A 117 -6.18 6.91 -0.88
CA PHE A 117 -6.70 5.57 -0.54
C PHE A 117 -8.19 5.43 -0.83
N LYS A 118 -8.90 6.53 -1.08
CA LYS A 118 -10.30 6.47 -1.53
C LYS A 118 -10.48 5.59 -2.77
N PHE A 119 -9.45 5.49 -3.61
CA PHE A 119 -9.52 4.65 -4.81
C PHE A 119 -9.47 3.15 -4.48
N LEU A 120 -9.06 2.80 -3.28
CA LEU A 120 -9.02 1.41 -2.81
C LEU A 120 -10.19 1.04 -1.90
N ALA A 121 -10.99 2.02 -1.46
CA ALA A 121 -12.13 1.74 -0.59
C ALA A 121 -13.13 0.76 -1.21
N PRO A 122 -13.43 0.77 -2.53
CA PRO A 122 -14.32 -0.22 -3.12
C PRO A 122 -13.81 -1.66 -3.03
N ALA A 123 -12.52 -1.86 -2.74
CA ALA A 123 -11.94 -3.21 -2.60
C ALA A 123 -12.41 -3.93 -1.33
N LYS A 124 -13.19 -3.30 -0.47
CA LYS A 124 -13.72 -3.96 0.74
C LYS A 124 -14.53 -5.21 0.41
N ILE A 125 -15.11 -5.32 -0.76
CA ILE A 125 -15.83 -6.52 -1.21
C ILE A 125 -14.90 -7.65 -1.64
N LEU A 126 -13.62 -7.39 -1.82
CA LEU A 126 -12.62 -8.37 -2.28
C LEU A 126 -11.73 -8.79 -1.11
N GLU A 127 -12.30 -9.58 -0.19
CA GLU A 127 -11.61 -9.96 1.05
C GLU A 127 -10.26 -10.63 0.81
N ASN A 128 -10.17 -11.44 -0.25
CA ASN A 128 -8.93 -12.15 -0.59
C ASN A 128 -7.83 -11.23 -1.11
N ARG A 129 -8.12 -9.94 -1.32
CA ARG A 129 -7.14 -8.95 -1.77
C ARG A 129 -6.70 -8.00 -0.65
N HIS A 130 -7.37 -8.03 0.50
CA HIS A 130 -7.05 -7.10 1.60
C HIS A 130 -5.61 -7.26 2.07
N GLN A 131 -5.13 -8.49 2.19
CA GLN A 131 -3.75 -8.75 2.58
C GLN A 131 -2.77 -8.14 1.58
N SER A 132 -3.03 -8.29 0.29
CA SER A 132 -2.17 -7.72 -0.75
C SER A 132 -2.10 -6.19 -0.67
N ILE A 133 -3.23 -5.55 -0.43
CA ILE A 133 -3.31 -4.08 -0.27
C ILE A 133 -2.47 -3.62 0.92
N CYS A 134 -2.44 -4.40 1.99
CA CYS A 134 -1.76 -4.02 3.23
C CYS A 134 -0.31 -4.52 3.33
N LEU A 135 0.19 -5.25 2.34
CA LEU A 135 1.57 -5.78 2.35
C LEU A 135 2.61 -4.68 2.47
N ILE A 136 2.38 -3.53 1.84
CA ILE A 136 3.32 -2.41 1.89
C ILE A 136 3.60 -2.00 3.33
N PHE A 137 2.59 -2.01 4.20
CA PHE A 137 2.74 -1.64 5.61
C PHE A 137 3.57 -2.68 6.37
N ASP A 138 3.37 -3.95 6.09
CA ASP A 138 4.15 -5.03 6.69
C ASP A 138 5.62 -4.95 6.26
N ALA A 139 5.86 -4.69 4.98
CA ALA A 139 7.22 -4.55 4.46
C ALA A 139 7.93 -3.34 5.07
N ILE A 140 7.24 -2.21 5.22
CA ILE A 140 7.80 -1.01 5.85
C ILE A 140 8.13 -1.29 7.32
N LYS A 141 7.26 -1.98 8.04
CA LYS A 141 7.51 -2.35 9.43
C LYS A 141 8.77 -3.21 9.55
N LYS A 142 8.94 -4.19 8.66
CA LYS A 142 10.14 -5.03 8.65
C LYS A 142 11.39 -4.22 8.31
N ALA A 143 11.30 -3.32 7.33
CA ALA A 143 12.42 -2.46 6.96
C ALA A 143 12.84 -1.54 8.11
N GLY A 144 11.87 -1.05 8.88
CA GLY A 144 12.13 -0.19 10.03
C GLY A 144 12.56 -0.91 11.29
N SER A 145 12.40 -2.23 11.37
CA SER A 145 12.70 -3.00 12.59
C SER A 145 14.19 -3.11 12.90
N ILE A 146 15.02 -2.67 11.98
CA ILE A 146 16.48 -2.63 12.17
C ILE A 146 16.88 -1.55 13.18
N LEU A 147 16.01 -0.59 13.43
CA LEU A 147 16.22 0.40 14.46
C LEU A 147 15.93 -0.23 15.84
#